data_104ccd88e0773134d45deb2dad658b63
#
_entry.id   104ccd88e0773134d45deb2dad658b63
#
_cell.length_a   1.000
_cell.length_b   1.000
_cell.length_c   1.000
_cell.angle_alpha   90.00
_cell.angle_beta   90.00
_cell.angle_gamma   90.00
#
_symmetry.space_group_name_H-M   'P 1'
#
loop_
_entity.id
_entity.type
_entity.pdbx_description
1 polymer ?
#
loop_
_entity_poly.entity_id
_entity_poly.type
_entity_poly.pdbx_seq_one_letter_code
_entity_poly.pdbx_strand_id
1 'polypeptide(L)'
;APSRGLGDVYKRQVRSTQVPVTANLPGRMEAYLQAEVRARVTGIIQERCYQEGQTVRPGDLLFKIDPAPLQAVLDECKAAVARARAVLSDAEDKAARYSSLVAKGAVSIREHKQARAEEERARAEYAAAAASLEQARLNLEYTRVEAPISGRVRRALVTEGAFANQNEFTHLTTIEQIDPIYVRFSQPASQYSSLRRAVVSGLWKGVPLGEIKVRLLLSNGEEYPHSGRIIFSDMAVDPNTDTIEMRALFPNPDHELLPGAYVRVVFDRAVRDNVFAIPRDAVIRTAQGASVFVVGPEGVLEARPVRADTLNGREWLVSEGLRDGDRVAVSHTMSLRPGMKVRSAAARPQPHAQQ
;
A
#
# COMPACT_ATOMS: atom_id res chain seq x y z
N ALA A 1 49.37 -20.80 -52.79
CA ALA A 1 48.06 -20.98 -52.20
C ALA A 1 47.24 -19.69 -52.37
N PRO A 2 45.96 -19.76 -52.77
CA PRO A 2 45.15 -18.57 -52.92
C PRO A 2 44.89 -17.97 -51.54
N SER A 3 45.13 -16.65 -51.42
CA SER A 3 44.78 -15.84 -50.29
C SER A 3 43.29 -15.96 -50.04
N ARG A 4 42.87 -16.66 -48.97
CA ARG A 4 41.49 -16.67 -48.51
C ARG A 4 41.10 -15.25 -48.23
N GLY A 5 40.12 -14.77 -49.00
CA GLY A 5 39.61 -13.39 -48.96
C GLY A 5 39.27 -12.97 -47.55
N LEU A 6 39.63 -11.75 -47.26
CA LEU A 6 39.23 -11.00 -46.07
C LEU A 6 37.68 -11.01 -46.01
N GLY A 7 37.13 -11.74 -45.05
CA GLY A 7 35.68 -11.78 -44.87
C GLY A 7 35.17 -10.42 -44.44
N ASP A 8 34.15 -9.95 -45.13
CA ASP A 8 33.46 -8.73 -44.73
C ASP A 8 32.73 -8.97 -43.39
N VAL A 9 33.19 -8.31 -42.36
CA VAL A 9 32.61 -8.41 -41.00
C VAL A 9 31.85 -7.11 -40.71
N TYR A 10 30.57 -7.23 -40.41
CA TYR A 10 29.82 -6.10 -39.88
C TYR A 10 30.32 -5.76 -38.47
N LYS A 11 30.64 -4.50 -38.25
CA LYS A 11 31.08 -3.98 -36.98
C LYS A 11 30.07 -2.94 -36.45
N ARG A 12 29.86 -2.96 -35.14
CA ARG A 12 29.07 -1.95 -34.44
C ARG A 12 29.99 -1.21 -33.47
N GLN A 13 30.01 0.10 -33.56
CA GLN A 13 30.66 0.92 -32.54
C GLN A 13 29.77 0.90 -31.31
N VAL A 14 30.33 0.49 -30.18
CA VAL A 14 29.62 0.45 -28.91
C VAL A 14 29.73 1.79 -28.20
N ARG A 15 28.62 2.19 -27.63
CA ARG A 15 28.55 3.37 -26.76
C ARG A 15 28.01 2.94 -25.41
N SER A 16 28.52 3.54 -24.36
CA SER A 16 27.98 3.32 -23.03
C SER A 16 26.59 3.91 -22.95
N THR A 17 25.68 3.14 -22.39
CA THR A 17 24.31 3.52 -22.15
C THR A 17 23.93 3.29 -20.69
N GLN A 18 22.96 4.03 -20.24
CA GLN A 18 22.34 3.81 -18.93
C GLN A 18 21.22 2.79 -19.10
N VAL A 19 21.26 1.74 -18.30
CA VAL A 19 20.23 0.69 -18.36
C VAL A 19 19.54 0.59 -17.00
N PRO A 20 18.21 0.70 -16.95
CA PRO A 20 17.48 0.52 -15.71
C PRO A 20 17.56 -0.92 -15.21
N VAL A 21 17.68 -1.08 -13.90
CA VAL A 21 17.56 -2.36 -13.21
C VAL A 21 16.12 -2.53 -12.77
N THR A 22 15.33 -3.13 -13.65
CA THR A 22 13.89 -3.31 -13.44
C THR A 22 13.62 -4.51 -12.54
N ALA A 23 12.74 -4.32 -11.56
CA ALA A 23 12.14 -5.38 -10.76
C ALA A 23 10.76 -5.71 -11.33
N ASN A 24 10.42 -7.01 -11.36
CA ASN A 24 9.10 -7.51 -11.70
C ASN A 24 8.67 -8.47 -10.60
N LEU A 25 7.79 -8.01 -9.72
CA LEU A 25 7.40 -8.72 -8.51
C LEU A 25 5.90 -8.99 -8.49
N PRO A 26 5.49 -10.15 -7.96
CA PRO A 26 4.07 -10.43 -7.75
C PRO A 26 3.52 -9.51 -6.65
N GLY A 27 2.31 -9.03 -6.83
CA GLY A 27 1.61 -8.20 -5.87
C GLY A 27 0.13 -8.52 -5.79
N ARG A 28 -0.50 -8.04 -4.72
CA ARG A 28 -1.94 -8.14 -4.50
C ARG A 28 -2.50 -6.77 -4.16
N MET A 29 -3.64 -6.46 -4.73
CA MET A 29 -4.37 -5.23 -4.46
C MET A 29 -4.98 -5.26 -3.07
N GLU A 30 -4.96 -4.12 -2.37
CA GLU A 30 -5.61 -3.91 -1.07
C GLU A 30 -6.36 -2.58 -1.08
N ALA A 31 -7.50 -2.53 -0.41
CA ALA A 31 -8.22 -1.28 -0.24
C ALA A 31 -7.36 -0.24 0.49
N TYR A 32 -7.50 1.03 0.12
CA TYR A 32 -6.83 2.13 0.81
C TYR A 32 -7.26 2.24 2.28
N LEU A 33 -8.58 2.18 2.52
CA LEU A 33 -9.16 2.05 3.83
C LEU A 33 -10.21 0.94 3.79
N GLN A 34 -10.27 0.16 4.85
CA GLN A 34 -11.29 -0.86 5.06
C GLN A 34 -11.88 -0.69 6.45
N ALA A 35 -13.19 -0.57 6.53
CA ALA A 35 -13.93 -0.49 7.77
C ALA A 35 -14.93 -1.64 7.86
N GLU A 36 -14.77 -2.47 8.88
CA GLU A 36 -15.78 -3.46 9.25
C GLU A 36 -16.86 -2.79 10.08
N VAL A 37 -18.08 -2.75 9.56
CA VAL A 37 -19.24 -2.22 10.25
C VAL A 37 -19.82 -3.30 11.14
N ARG A 38 -19.76 -3.10 12.45
CA ARG A 38 -20.21 -4.07 13.46
C ARG A 38 -21.29 -3.49 14.34
N ALA A 39 -22.19 -4.33 14.83
CA ALA A 39 -23.24 -3.92 15.76
C ALA A 39 -22.65 -3.46 17.09
N ARG A 40 -23.04 -2.26 17.56
CA ARG A 40 -22.62 -1.66 18.83
C ARG A 40 -23.66 -1.81 19.93
N VAL A 41 -24.88 -2.25 19.56
CA VAL A 41 -25.99 -2.54 20.45
C VAL A 41 -26.64 -3.87 20.04
N THR A 42 -27.31 -4.49 20.98
CA THR A 42 -28.04 -5.74 20.75
C THR A 42 -29.48 -5.44 20.36
N GLY A 43 -29.97 -6.07 19.31
CA GLY A 43 -31.36 -5.92 18.84
C GLY A 43 -31.61 -6.58 17.49
N ILE A 44 -32.84 -6.51 17.01
CA ILE A 44 -33.25 -7.05 15.72
C ILE A 44 -33.00 -6.00 14.62
N ILE A 45 -32.42 -6.40 13.51
CA ILE A 45 -32.26 -5.55 12.33
C ILE A 45 -33.62 -5.35 11.69
N GLN A 46 -34.12 -4.11 11.70
CA GLN A 46 -35.41 -3.77 11.12
C GLN A 46 -35.30 -3.55 9.61
N GLU A 47 -34.25 -2.85 9.18
CA GLU A 47 -34.14 -2.36 7.80
C GLU A 47 -32.69 -2.23 7.39
N ARG A 48 -32.41 -2.54 6.12
CA ARG A 48 -31.16 -2.22 5.43
C ARG A 48 -31.39 -1.01 4.52
N CYS A 49 -30.76 0.12 4.84
CA CYS A 49 -31.00 1.41 4.21
C CYS A 49 -30.07 1.69 3.00
N TYR A 50 -29.29 0.73 2.52
CA TYR A 50 -28.37 0.89 1.40
C TYR A 50 -28.51 -0.25 0.36
N GLN A 51 -28.02 -0.01 -0.85
CA GLN A 51 -27.86 -1.04 -1.88
C GLN A 51 -26.44 -1.61 -1.85
N GLU A 52 -26.30 -2.92 -1.96
CA GLU A 52 -25.03 -3.60 -2.02
C GLU A 52 -24.20 -3.12 -3.23
N GLY A 53 -22.93 -2.79 -3.00
CA GLY A 53 -22.06 -2.21 -4.01
C GLY A 53 -22.24 -0.70 -4.23
N GLN A 54 -23.11 -0.03 -3.49
CA GLN A 54 -23.28 1.41 -3.50
C GLN A 54 -22.07 2.12 -2.90
N THR A 55 -21.76 3.32 -3.38
CA THR A 55 -20.80 4.22 -2.74
C THR A 55 -21.50 5.04 -1.66
N VAL A 56 -20.92 5.10 -0.47
CA VAL A 56 -21.44 5.82 0.70
C VAL A 56 -20.45 6.84 1.22
N ARG A 57 -20.95 7.80 1.98
CA ARG A 57 -20.20 8.83 2.69
C ARG A 57 -20.29 8.61 4.19
N PRO A 58 -19.34 9.14 5.00
CA PRO A 58 -19.46 9.09 6.45
C PRO A 58 -20.78 9.70 6.91
N GLY A 59 -21.48 8.99 7.80
CA GLY A 59 -22.81 9.38 8.31
C GLY A 59 -24.01 8.85 7.51
N ASP A 60 -23.79 8.24 6.32
CA ASP A 60 -24.89 7.59 5.60
C ASP A 60 -25.43 6.39 6.40
N LEU A 61 -26.75 6.30 6.52
CA LEU A 61 -27.41 5.23 7.28
C LEU A 61 -27.34 3.91 6.51
N LEU A 62 -26.81 2.88 7.15
CA LEU A 62 -26.65 1.54 6.57
C LEU A 62 -27.68 0.55 7.08
N PHE A 63 -27.85 0.48 8.38
CA PHE A 63 -28.81 -0.41 9.02
C PHE A 63 -29.55 0.31 10.13
N LYS A 64 -30.76 -0.15 10.38
CA LYS A 64 -31.59 0.28 11.50
C LYS A 64 -31.88 -0.92 12.39
N ILE A 65 -31.40 -0.86 13.62
CA ILE A 65 -31.71 -1.84 14.66
C ILE A 65 -32.94 -1.36 15.41
N ASP A 66 -33.79 -2.26 15.89
CA ASP A 66 -35.01 -1.91 16.61
C ASP A 66 -34.71 -1.00 17.81
N PRO A 67 -35.18 0.26 17.77
CA PRO A 67 -34.90 1.24 18.83
C PRO A 67 -35.84 1.09 20.03
N ALA A 68 -36.96 0.37 19.91
CA ALA A 68 -38.02 0.40 20.91
C ALA A 68 -37.55 -0.02 22.34
N PRO A 69 -36.78 -1.11 22.52
CA PRO A 69 -36.29 -1.46 23.85
C PRO A 69 -35.36 -0.42 24.44
N LEU A 70 -34.47 0.17 23.61
CA LEU A 70 -33.49 1.18 24.07
C LEU A 70 -34.16 2.54 24.31
N GLN A 71 -35.24 2.86 23.57
CA GLN A 71 -36.06 4.02 23.83
C GLN A 71 -36.73 3.95 25.19
N ALA A 72 -37.26 2.77 25.57
CA ALA A 72 -37.86 2.57 26.88
C ALA A 72 -36.83 2.79 28.02
N VAL A 73 -35.62 2.27 27.86
CA VAL A 73 -34.51 2.50 28.82
C VAL A 73 -34.14 3.98 28.90
N LEU A 74 -34.10 4.68 27.77
CA LEU A 74 -33.81 6.12 27.75
C LEU A 74 -34.89 6.89 28.54
N ASP A 75 -36.16 6.55 28.37
CA ASP A 75 -37.25 7.21 29.05
C ASP A 75 -37.28 6.93 30.57
N GLU A 76 -36.88 5.71 30.97
CA GLU A 76 -36.62 5.38 32.38
C GLU A 76 -35.49 6.23 32.97
N CYS A 77 -34.35 6.37 32.27
CA CYS A 77 -33.24 7.20 32.71
C CYS A 77 -33.62 8.69 32.81
N LYS A 78 -34.43 9.20 31.87
CA LYS A 78 -34.98 10.58 31.96
C LYS A 78 -35.79 10.80 33.23
N ALA A 79 -36.65 9.86 33.58
CA ALA A 79 -37.43 9.91 34.80
C ALA A 79 -36.55 9.87 36.06
N ALA A 80 -35.49 9.04 36.04
CA ALA A 80 -34.52 8.97 37.13
C ALA A 80 -33.75 10.31 37.34
N VAL A 81 -33.31 10.94 36.24
CA VAL A 81 -32.70 12.29 36.27
C VAL A 81 -33.66 13.34 36.82
N ALA A 82 -34.91 13.33 36.39
CA ALA A 82 -35.92 14.28 36.87
C ALA A 82 -36.14 14.13 38.40
N ARG A 83 -36.21 12.91 38.92
CA ARG A 83 -36.30 12.62 40.34
C ARG A 83 -35.07 13.09 41.12
N ALA A 84 -33.87 12.73 40.64
CA ALA A 84 -32.62 13.12 41.29
C ALA A 84 -32.44 14.65 41.34
N ARG A 85 -32.86 15.34 40.28
CA ARG A 85 -32.85 16.80 40.18
C ARG A 85 -33.75 17.44 41.24
N ALA A 86 -34.97 16.91 41.44
CA ALA A 86 -35.86 17.40 42.45
C ALA A 86 -35.29 17.25 43.86
N VAL A 87 -34.66 16.08 44.16
CA VAL A 87 -34.00 15.85 45.45
C VAL A 87 -32.81 16.80 45.66
N LEU A 88 -32.03 17.06 44.63
CA LEU A 88 -30.93 18.01 44.68
C LEU A 88 -31.41 19.42 44.94
N SER A 89 -32.44 19.87 44.23
CA SER A 89 -33.02 21.20 44.42
C SER A 89 -33.50 21.41 45.86
N ASP A 90 -34.16 20.41 46.47
CA ASP A 90 -34.63 20.48 47.85
C ASP A 90 -33.43 20.51 48.85
N ALA A 91 -32.39 19.73 48.61
CA ALA A 91 -31.18 19.72 49.40
C ALA A 91 -30.38 21.04 49.29
N GLU A 92 -30.29 21.63 48.10
CA GLU A 92 -29.66 22.95 47.87
C GLU A 92 -30.42 24.06 48.63
N ASP A 93 -31.76 24.09 48.52
CA ASP A 93 -32.59 25.05 49.26
C ASP A 93 -32.44 24.90 50.77
N LYS A 94 -32.36 23.66 51.27
CA LYS A 94 -32.14 23.38 52.69
C LYS A 94 -30.75 23.86 53.11
N ALA A 95 -29.69 23.53 52.40
CA ALA A 95 -28.32 23.94 52.72
C ALA A 95 -28.15 25.46 52.68
N ALA A 96 -28.78 26.16 51.69
CA ALA A 96 -28.79 27.61 51.60
C ALA A 96 -29.48 28.28 52.83
N ARG A 97 -30.64 27.76 53.21
CA ARG A 97 -31.31 28.25 54.46
C ARG A 97 -30.46 28.05 55.69
N TYR A 98 -29.90 26.86 55.90
CA TYR A 98 -29.07 26.57 57.05
C TYR A 98 -27.78 27.41 57.07
N SER A 99 -27.20 27.71 55.94
CA SER A 99 -26.05 28.61 55.83
C SER A 99 -26.39 30.02 56.30
N SER A 100 -27.55 30.55 55.98
CA SER A 100 -28.01 31.87 56.41
C SER A 100 -28.36 31.89 57.91
N LEU A 101 -28.89 30.81 58.48
CA LEU A 101 -29.27 30.68 59.88
C LEU A 101 -28.09 30.47 60.81
N VAL A 102 -27.04 29.75 60.40
CA VAL A 102 -25.78 29.59 61.17
C VAL A 102 -25.14 30.97 61.38
N ALA A 103 -25.09 31.81 60.33
CA ALA A 103 -24.54 33.17 60.45
C ALA A 103 -25.28 34.04 61.47
N LYS A 104 -26.54 33.72 61.76
CA LYS A 104 -27.39 34.39 62.75
C LYS A 104 -27.42 33.67 64.13
N GLY A 105 -26.69 32.58 64.29
CA GLY A 105 -26.67 31.77 65.56
C GLY A 105 -27.97 30.98 65.79
N ALA A 106 -28.87 30.82 64.81
CA ALA A 106 -30.19 30.21 64.96
C ALA A 106 -30.21 28.69 64.77
N VAL A 107 -29.12 28.09 64.23
CA VAL A 107 -28.89 26.62 64.02
C VAL A 107 -27.49 26.26 64.44
N SER A 108 -27.26 24.96 64.79
CA SER A 108 -25.95 24.48 65.17
C SER A 108 -25.04 24.28 63.97
N ILE A 109 -23.72 24.39 64.17
CA ILE A 109 -22.71 24.11 63.15
C ILE A 109 -22.85 22.66 62.64
N ARG A 110 -23.27 21.75 63.51
CA ARG A 110 -23.49 20.34 63.17
C ARG A 110 -24.64 20.18 62.15
N GLU A 111 -25.75 20.83 62.37
CA GLU A 111 -26.91 20.78 61.46
C GLU A 111 -26.57 21.39 60.09
N HIS A 112 -25.85 22.51 60.07
CA HIS A 112 -25.37 23.09 58.81
C HIS A 112 -24.44 22.12 58.06
N LYS A 113 -23.47 21.49 58.73
CA LYS A 113 -22.60 20.49 58.12
C LYS A 113 -23.39 19.31 57.56
N GLN A 114 -24.42 18.85 58.28
CA GLN A 114 -25.30 17.78 57.84
C GLN A 114 -26.10 18.17 56.58
N ALA A 115 -26.67 19.38 56.53
CA ALA A 115 -27.38 19.86 55.35
C ALA A 115 -26.46 19.95 54.10
N ARG A 116 -25.20 20.40 54.27
CA ARG A 116 -24.22 20.41 53.19
C ARG A 116 -23.83 19.02 52.74
N ALA A 117 -23.68 18.07 53.62
CA ALA A 117 -23.40 16.68 53.28
C ALA A 117 -24.56 16.02 52.51
N GLU A 118 -25.81 16.39 52.86
CA GLU A 118 -27.01 15.98 52.12
C GLU A 118 -27.03 16.57 50.71
N GLU A 119 -26.72 17.86 50.55
CA GLU A 119 -26.57 18.53 49.25
C GLU A 119 -25.50 17.85 48.38
N GLU A 120 -24.30 17.61 48.94
CA GLU A 120 -23.22 16.94 48.18
C GLU A 120 -23.60 15.52 47.73
N ARG A 121 -24.33 14.76 48.60
CA ARG A 121 -24.85 13.42 48.25
C ARG A 121 -25.89 13.52 47.13
N ALA A 122 -26.87 14.42 47.24
CA ALA A 122 -27.88 14.60 46.23
C ALA A 122 -27.28 15.07 44.86
N ARG A 123 -26.23 15.89 44.92
CA ARG A 123 -25.47 16.31 43.72
C ARG A 123 -24.75 15.13 43.07
N ALA A 124 -24.16 14.24 43.85
CA ALA A 124 -23.52 13.03 43.34
C ALA A 124 -24.54 12.05 42.72
N GLU A 125 -25.71 11.90 43.36
CA GLU A 125 -26.81 11.08 42.82
C GLU A 125 -27.37 11.64 41.50
N TYR A 126 -27.55 12.96 41.40
CA TYR A 126 -27.94 13.62 40.15
C TYR A 126 -26.89 13.41 39.05
N ALA A 127 -25.60 13.57 39.37
CA ALA A 127 -24.52 13.35 38.42
C ALA A 127 -24.48 11.89 37.91
N ALA A 128 -24.71 10.92 38.77
CA ALA A 128 -24.78 9.50 38.42
C ALA A 128 -25.97 9.21 37.50
N ALA A 129 -27.17 9.76 37.80
CA ALA A 129 -28.35 9.61 36.96
C ALA A 129 -28.17 10.29 35.60
N ALA A 130 -27.53 11.46 35.55
CA ALA A 130 -27.21 12.15 34.31
C ALA A 130 -26.23 11.35 33.41
N ALA A 131 -25.22 10.72 34.01
CA ALA A 131 -24.31 9.83 33.29
C ALA A 131 -25.01 8.59 32.71
N SER A 132 -25.94 8.01 33.47
CA SER A 132 -26.76 6.88 32.99
C SER A 132 -27.68 7.27 31.84
N LEU A 133 -28.23 8.47 31.88
CA LEU A 133 -29.04 9.03 30.78
C LEU A 133 -28.20 9.19 29.50
N GLU A 134 -27.00 9.71 29.61
CA GLU A 134 -26.13 9.89 28.43
C GLU A 134 -25.73 8.53 27.84
N GLN A 135 -25.45 7.53 28.66
CA GLN A 135 -25.18 6.17 28.19
C GLN A 135 -26.39 5.58 27.44
N ALA A 136 -27.62 5.74 27.97
CA ALA A 136 -28.82 5.28 27.32
C ALA A 136 -29.07 6.02 25.98
N ARG A 137 -28.76 7.31 25.89
CA ARG A 137 -28.85 8.12 24.69
C ARG A 137 -27.88 7.61 23.61
N LEU A 138 -26.61 7.36 23.98
CA LEU A 138 -25.62 6.80 23.06
C LEU A 138 -26.02 5.41 22.55
N ASN A 139 -26.58 4.56 23.42
CA ASN A 139 -27.06 3.23 23.00
C ASN A 139 -28.21 3.36 21.99
N LEU A 140 -29.12 4.31 22.20
CA LEU A 140 -30.18 4.56 21.22
C LEU A 140 -29.63 5.11 19.91
N GLU A 141 -28.64 5.98 19.93
CA GLU A 141 -27.97 6.49 18.73
C GLU A 141 -27.31 5.34 17.94
N TYR A 142 -26.70 4.38 18.62
CA TYR A 142 -26.08 3.20 17.99
C TYR A 142 -27.07 2.23 17.33
N THR A 143 -28.38 2.41 17.52
CA THR A 143 -29.38 1.69 16.69
C THR A 143 -29.38 2.12 15.25
N ARG A 144 -28.91 3.33 14.97
CA ARG A 144 -28.66 3.88 13.64
C ARG A 144 -27.22 3.55 13.27
N VAL A 145 -27.04 2.50 12.52
CA VAL A 145 -25.70 2.08 12.10
C VAL A 145 -25.32 2.87 10.85
N GLU A 146 -24.36 3.78 11.01
CA GLU A 146 -23.93 4.71 9.98
C GLU A 146 -22.55 4.31 9.42
N ALA A 147 -22.24 4.76 8.21
CA ALA A 147 -20.97 4.55 7.56
C ALA A 147 -19.85 5.34 8.28
N PRO A 148 -18.77 4.69 8.75
CA PRO A 148 -17.64 5.38 9.41
C PRO A 148 -16.66 6.02 8.43
N ILE A 149 -16.61 5.56 7.18
CA ILE A 149 -15.71 6.05 6.12
C ILE A 149 -16.46 6.19 4.80
N SER A 150 -15.92 7.00 3.89
CA SER A 150 -16.34 6.97 2.48
C SER A 150 -15.82 5.73 1.79
N GLY A 151 -16.62 5.13 0.93
CA GLY A 151 -16.19 3.97 0.15
C GLY A 151 -17.34 3.17 -0.42
N ARG A 152 -17.03 2.04 -1.01
CA ARG A 152 -18.01 1.12 -1.56
C ARG A 152 -18.43 0.10 -0.51
N VAL A 153 -19.72 0.01 -0.24
CA VAL A 153 -20.25 -0.97 0.72
C VAL A 153 -20.34 -2.32 0.04
N ARG A 154 -19.83 -3.34 0.70
CA ARG A 154 -19.94 -4.72 0.25
C ARG A 154 -21.33 -5.30 0.54
N ARG A 155 -21.51 -6.58 0.21
CA ARG A 155 -22.74 -7.31 0.56
C ARG A 155 -23.03 -7.25 2.05
N ALA A 156 -24.29 -7.27 2.42
CA ALA A 156 -24.71 -7.47 3.79
C ALA A 156 -24.38 -8.89 4.23
N LEU A 157 -23.91 -9.05 5.45
CA LEU A 157 -23.63 -10.36 6.07
C LEU A 157 -24.79 -10.82 6.96
N VAL A 158 -25.76 -9.93 7.14
CA VAL A 158 -26.99 -10.15 7.93
C VAL A 158 -28.19 -9.71 7.12
N THR A 159 -29.34 -10.29 7.41
CA THR A 159 -30.61 -9.96 6.76
C THR A 159 -31.54 -9.21 7.72
N GLU A 160 -32.55 -8.54 7.17
CA GLU A 160 -33.63 -7.99 7.95
C GLU A 160 -34.32 -9.10 8.77
N GLY A 161 -34.67 -8.82 10.01
CA GLY A 161 -35.15 -9.80 10.97
C GLY A 161 -34.05 -10.57 11.72
N ALA A 162 -32.78 -10.46 11.31
CA ALA A 162 -31.67 -11.07 12.02
C ALA A 162 -31.42 -10.40 13.37
N PHE A 163 -30.93 -11.17 14.33
CA PHE A 163 -30.52 -10.69 15.64
C PHE A 163 -29.05 -10.28 15.62
N ALA A 164 -28.79 -9.04 15.92
CA ALA A 164 -27.45 -8.50 16.10
C ALA A 164 -27.08 -8.47 17.58
N ASN A 165 -25.88 -8.94 17.91
CA ASN A 165 -25.40 -9.06 19.28
C ASN A 165 -24.13 -8.22 19.46
N GLN A 166 -24.15 -7.28 20.40
CA GLN A 166 -23.02 -6.43 20.75
C GLN A 166 -21.83 -7.24 21.27
N ASN A 167 -22.07 -8.25 22.12
CA ASN A 167 -21.01 -9.03 22.76
C ASN A 167 -20.26 -9.92 21.76
N GLU A 168 -20.90 -10.33 20.69
CA GLU A 168 -20.30 -11.11 19.59
C GLU A 168 -19.77 -10.21 18.48
N PHE A 169 -19.93 -8.90 18.62
CA PHE A 169 -19.53 -7.92 17.59
C PHE A 169 -20.05 -8.31 16.21
N THR A 170 -21.35 -8.63 16.12
CA THR A 170 -21.96 -9.09 14.86
C THR A 170 -21.54 -8.24 13.69
N HIS A 171 -20.85 -8.84 12.71
CA HIS A 171 -20.35 -8.16 11.52
C HIS A 171 -21.51 -7.96 10.54
N LEU A 172 -21.85 -6.73 10.24
CA LEU A 172 -22.99 -6.36 9.39
C LEU A 172 -22.60 -6.23 7.93
N THR A 173 -21.54 -5.49 7.64
CA THR A 173 -20.98 -5.28 6.30
C THR A 173 -19.57 -4.70 6.40
N THR A 174 -18.90 -4.59 5.26
CA THR A 174 -17.58 -3.95 5.13
C THR A 174 -17.68 -2.80 4.13
N ILE A 175 -17.05 -1.68 4.44
CA ILE A 175 -16.87 -0.55 3.52
C ILE A 175 -15.42 -0.50 3.12
N GLU A 176 -15.16 -0.40 1.82
CA GLU A 176 -13.82 -0.34 1.24
C GLU A 176 -13.66 0.93 0.41
N GLN A 177 -12.65 1.74 0.74
CA GLN A 177 -12.21 2.83 -0.11
C GLN A 177 -11.19 2.28 -1.09
N ILE A 178 -11.51 2.33 -2.39
CA ILE A 178 -10.72 1.72 -3.45
C ILE A 178 -10.08 2.74 -4.42
N ASP A 179 -10.31 4.03 -4.19
CA ASP A 179 -9.60 5.12 -4.84
C ASP A 179 -9.14 6.12 -3.77
N PRO A 180 -7.79 6.29 -3.64
CA PRO A 180 -6.74 5.48 -4.27
C PRO A 180 -6.73 4.02 -3.76
N ILE A 181 -5.91 3.14 -4.37
CA ILE A 181 -5.78 1.73 -3.98
C ILE A 181 -4.32 1.39 -3.68
N TYR A 182 -4.10 0.46 -2.75
CA TYR A 182 -2.78 -0.09 -2.45
C TYR A 182 -2.48 -1.33 -3.26
N VAL A 183 -1.20 -1.52 -3.54
CA VAL A 183 -0.64 -2.79 -3.97
C VAL A 183 0.41 -3.21 -2.96
N ARG A 184 0.21 -4.36 -2.35
CA ARG A 184 1.19 -5.02 -1.49
C ARG A 184 1.97 -6.03 -2.30
N PHE A 185 3.29 -5.98 -2.20
CA PHE A 185 4.20 -6.90 -2.88
C PHE A 185 5.44 -7.13 -2.03
N SER A 186 6.10 -8.27 -2.25
CA SER A 186 7.25 -8.68 -1.45
C SER A 186 8.48 -8.83 -2.33
N GLN A 187 9.63 -8.38 -1.82
CA GLN A 187 10.92 -8.51 -2.46
C GLN A 187 11.81 -9.45 -1.66
N PRO A 188 12.49 -10.45 -2.28
CA PRO A 188 13.46 -11.29 -1.59
C PRO A 188 14.59 -10.46 -0.94
N ALA A 189 14.90 -10.76 0.33
CA ALA A 189 15.93 -10.04 1.09
C ALA A 189 17.31 -10.14 0.45
N SER A 190 17.62 -11.27 -0.19
CA SER A 190 18.84 -11.48 -0.95
C SER A 190 19.00 -10.49 -2.13
N GLN A 191 17.92 -10.21 -2.85
CA GLN A 191 17.93 -9.23 -3.94
C GLN A 191 18.09 -7.80 -3.42
N TYR A 192 17.42 -7.47 -2.31
CA TYR A 192 17.56 -6.16 -1.67
C TYR A 192 19.01 -5.93 -1.19
N SER A 193 19.60 -6.92 -0.52
CA SER A 193 20.99 -6.87 -0.04
C SER A 193 21.99 -6.72 -1.18
N SER A 194 21.77 -7.42 -2.30
CA SER A 194 22.61 -7.32 -3.49
C SER A 194 22.53 -5.94 -4.14
N LEU A 195 21.32 -5.39 -4.25
CA LEU A 195 21.09 -4.03 -4.74
C LEU A 195 21.81 -3.00 -3.86
N ARG A 196 21.63 -3.09 -2.53
CA ARG A 196 22.26 -2.17 -1.58
C ARG A 196 23.79 -2.20 -1.68
N ARG A 197 24.38 -3.38 -1.78
CA ARG A 197 25.83 -3.53 -1.97
C ARG A 197 26.32 -2.90 -3.28
N ALA A 198 25.58 -3.11 -4.38
CA ALA A 198 25.93 -2.54 -5.68
C ALA A 198 25.81 -0.99 -5.69
N VAL A 199 24.86 -0.43 -4.96
CA VAL A 199 24.72 1.04 -4.80
C VAL A 199 25.84 1.59 -3.91
N VAL A 200 26.13 0.95 -2.79
CA VAL A 200 27.20 1.40 -1.86
C VAL A 200 28.58 1.31 -2.50
N SER A 201 28.83 0.29 -3.33
CA SER A 201 30.09 0.18 -4.09
C SER A 201 30.20 1.16 -5.28
N GLY A 202 29.17 1.93 -5.57
CA GLY A 202 29.13 2.86 -6.70
C GLY A 202 28.92 2.21 -8.07
N LEU A 203 28.66 0.91 -8.11
CA LEU A 203 28.43 0.15 -9.36
C LEU A 203 27.08 0.55 -9.99
N TRP A 204 26.10 0.88 -9.17
CA TRP A 204 24.75 1.27 -9.58
C TRP A 204 24.34 2.58 -8.89
N LYS A 205 23.57 3.39 -9.58
CA LYS A 205 22.90 4.53 -8.97
C LYS A 205 21.55 4.11 -8.45
N GLY A 206 21.36 4.14 -7.14
CA GLY A 206 20.06 3.89 -6.51
C GLY A 206 19.08 5.02 -6.82
N VAL A 207 17.83 4.67 -7.05
CA VAL A 207 16.72 5.64 -7.15
C VAL A 207 16.09 5.78 -5.76
N PRO A 208 15.89 7.01 -5.23
CA PRO A 208 15.18 7.21 -3.98
C PRO A 208 13.78 6.61 -4.02
N LEU A 209 13.34 5.93 -2.96
CA LEU A 209 12.06 5.22 -2.92
C LEU A 209 10.85 6.10 -3.34
N GLY A 210 10.84 7.38 -2.93
CA GLY A 210 9.77 8.31 -3.27
C GLY A 210 9.72 8.74 -4.75
N GLU A 211 10.81 8.56 -5.49
CA GLU A 211 10.92 8.91 -6.91
C GLU A 211 10.68 7.72 -7.84
N ILE A 212 10.62 6.51 -7.27
CA ILE A 212 10.39 5.29 -8.03
C ILE A 212 8.96 5.30 -8.57
N LYS A 213 8.84 5.41 -9.89
CA LYS A 213 7.57 5.19 -10.60
C LYS A 213 7.31 3.70 -10.71
N VAL A 214 6.13 3.31 -10.28
CA VAL A 214 5.69 1.91 -10.30
C VAL A 214 4.62 1.74 -11.36
N ARG A 215 4.78 0.72 -12.20
CA ARG A 215 3.81 0.31 -13.23
C ARG A 215 3.17 -1.00 -12.82
N LEU A 216 1.94 -1.21 -13.23
CA LEU A 216 1.23 -2.48 -13.01
C LEU A 216 0.98 -3.18 -14.32
N LEU A 217 1.23 -4.47 -14.32
CA LEU A 217 0.73 -5.38 -15.34
C LEU A 217 -0.42 -6.16 -14.73
N LEU A 218 -1.59 -6.02 -15.32
CA LEU A 218 -2.81 -6.71 -14.93
C LEU A 218 -2.72 -8.21 -15.27
N SER A 219 -3.65 -9.00 -14.79
CA SER A 219 -3.68 -10.46 -15.03
C SER A 219 -3.85 -10.84 -16.49
N ASN A 220 -4.43 -9.97 -17.32
CA ASN A 220 -4.55 -10.11 -18.76
C ASN A 220 -3.26 -9.76 -19.54
N GLY A 221 -2.23 -9.26 -18.83
CA GLY A 221 -0.96 -8.82 -19.43
C GLY A 221 -0.94 -7.37 -19.89
N GLU A 222 -2.04 -6.64 -19.79
CA GLU A 222 -2.10 -5.21 -20.10
C GLU A 222 -1.46 -4.36 -19.02
N GLU A 223 -0.84 -3.25 -19.43
CA GLU A 223 -0.28 -2.27 -18.50
C GLU A 223 -1.37 -1.30 -18.05
N TYR A 224 -1.52 -1.13 -16.74
CA TYR A 224 -2.44 -0.15 -16.17
C TYR A 224 -2.00 1.28 -16.52
N PRO A 225 -2.90 2.16 -17.01
CA PRO A 225 -2.51 3.46 -17.57
C PRO A 225 -1.94 4.45 -16.54
N HIS A 226 -2.26 4.27 -15.26
CA HIS A 226 -1.78 5.16 -14.21
C HIS A 226 -0.59 4.57 -13.47
N SER A 227 0.48 5.34 -13.35
CA SER A 227 1.63 4.95 -12.55
C SER A 227 1.40 5.24 -11.07
N GLY A 228 1.87 4.33 -10.21
CA GLY A 228 1.89 4.50 -8.77
C GLY A 228 3.25 4.93 -8.24
N ARG A 229 3.31 5.06 -6.93
CA ARG A 229 4.54 5.36 -6.18
C ARG A 229 4.67 4.42 -4.98
N ILE A 230 5.90 4.07 -4.63
CA ILE A 230 6.18 3.33 -3.41
C ILE A 230 6.00 4.28 -2.22
N ILE A 231 5.19 3.90 -1.27
CA ILE A 231 4.91 4.69 -0.07
C ILE A 231 5.48 4.06 1.20
N PHE A 232 5.73 2.76 1.16
CA PHE A 232 6.21 2.01 2.29
C PHE A 232 7.11 0.87 1.84
N SER A 233 8.19 0.65 2.58
CA SER A 233 9.05 -0.54 2.52
C SER A 233 9.38 -0.91 3.95
N ASP A 234 9.09 -2.13 4.33
CA ASP A 234 9.43 -2.59 5.67
C ASP A 234 10.95 -2.60 5.86
N MET A 235 11.38 -2.32 7.08
CA MET A 235 12.79 -2.41 7.47
C MET A 235 13.14 -3.79 8.06
N ALA A 236 12.13 -4.62 8.27
CA ALA A 236 12.26 -5.98 8.77
C ALA A 236 12.07 -7.00 7.64
N VAL A 237 12.78 -8.12 7.76
CA VAL A 237 12.61 -9.28 6.88
C VAL A 237 11.64 -10.24 7.56
N ASP A 238 10.60 -10.67 6.86
CA ASP A 238 9.73 -11.75 7.36
C ASP A 238 10.52 -13.06 7.47
N PRO A 239 10.66 -13.62 8.69
CA PRO A 239 11.50 -14.79 8.92
C PRO A 239 10.97 -16.08 8.25
N ASN A 240 9.69 -16.13 7.89
CA ASN A 240 9.08 -17.30 7.27
C ASN A 240 9.28 -17.33 5.75
N THR A 241 9.35 -16.16 5.13
CA THR A 241 9.39 -16.02 3.66
C THR A 241 10.70 -15.47 3.14
N ASP A 242 11.60 -14.97 4.01
CA ASP A 242 12.84 -14.26 3.68
C ASP A 242 12.60 -13.09 2.71
N THR A 243 11.48 -12.37 2.91
CA THR A 243 11.11 -11.24 2.05
C THR A 243 10.89 -9.95 2.84
N ILE A 244 11.06 -8.83 2.15
CA ILE A 244 10.75 -7.49 2.64
C ILE A 244 9.41 -7.07 2.02
N GLU A 245 8.45 -6.69 2.85
CA GLU A 245 7.16 -6.21 2.38
C GLU A 245 7.27 -4.75 1.90
N MET A 246 6.64 -4.48 0.77
CA MET A 246 6.56 -3.15 0.19
C MET A 246 5.11 -2.84 -0.20
N ARG A 247 4.79 -1.55 -0.15
CA ARG A 247 3.46 -1.07 -0.53
C ARG A 247 3.57 0.12 -1.47
N ALA A 248 2.82 0.07 -2.55
CA ALA A 248 2.69 1.18 -3.49
C ALA A 248 1.25 1.68 -3.55
N LEU A 249 1.09 2.97 -3.82
CA LEU A 249 -0.21 3.64 -3.94
C LEU A 249 -0.46 3.96 -5.42
N PHE A 250 -1.67 3.64 -5.87
CA PHE A 250 -2.14 3.90 -7.23
C PHE A 250 -3.45 4.69 -7.23
N PRO A 251 -3.62 5.65 -8.12
CA PRO A 251 -4.93 6.23 -8.40
C PRO A 251 -5.82 5.19 -9.08
N ASN A 252 -7.11 5.17 -8.75
CA ASN A 252 -8.06 4.21 -9.31
C ASN A 252 -9.42 4.89 -9.61
N PRO A 253 -9.43 5.97 -10.43
CA PRO A 253 -10.63 6.78 -10.65
C PRO A 253 -11.77 6.00 -11.30
N ASP A 254 -11.45 5.06 -12.17
CA ASP A 254 -12.43 4.23 -12.88
C ASP A 254 -12.83 2.95 -12.12
N HIS A 255 -12.29 2.76 -10.90
CA HIS A 255 -12.54 1.59 -10.05
C HIS A 255 -12.25 0.24 -10.75
N GLU A 256 -11.35 0.23 -11.73
CA GLU A 256 -10.93 -0.98 -12.45
C GLU A 256 -10.15 -1.94 -11.55
N LEU A 257 -9.31 -1.36 -10.68
CA LEU A 257 -8.52 -2.14 -9.74
C LEU A 257 -9.38 -2.55 -8.53
N LEU A 258 -9.49 -3.86 -8.31
CA LEU A 258 -10.30 -4.40 -7.23
C LEU A 258 -9.44 -5.00 -6.13
N PRO A 259 -9.78 -4.78 -4.84
CA PRO A 259 -9.09 -5.41 -3.72
C PRO A 259 -9.09 -6.93 -3.84
N GLY A 260 -7.97 -7.56 -3.49
CA GLY A 260 -7.76 -9.00 -3.62
C GLY A 260 -7.24 -9.46 -4.98
N ALA A 261 -7.31 -8.64 -6.03
CA ALA A 261 -6.82 -8.99 -7.35
C ALA A 261 -5.29 -9.13 -7.37
N TYR A 262 -4.82 -10.07 -8.20
CA TYR A 262 -3.40 -10.32 -8.43
C TYR A 262 -2.87 -9.46 -9.56
N VAL A 263 -1.68 -8.88 -9.36
CA VAL A 263 -1.00 -8.04 -10.34
C VAL A 263 0.50 -8.28 -10.32
N ARG A 264 1.19 -7.82 -11.36
CA ARG A 264 2.64 -7.72 -11.37
C ARG A 264 3.07 -6.26 -11.25
N VAL A 265 3.94 -6.02 -10.31
CA VAL A 265 4.50 -4.71 -10.00
C VAL A 265 5.84 -4.58 -10.70
N VAL A 266 5.96 -3.59 -11.58
CA VAL A 266 7.17 -3.34 -12.37
C VAL A 266 7.72 -1.96 -12.03
N PHE A 267 8.98 -1.89 -11.60
CA PHE A 267 9.63 -0.62 -11.27
C PHE A 267 11.14 -0.69 -11.43
N ASP A 268 11.74 0.47 -11.68
CA ASP A 268 13.18 0.60 -11.83
C ASP A 268 13.80 1.02 -10.50
N ARG A 269 14.57 0.13 -9.90
CA ARG A 269 15.15 0.30 -8.55
C ARG A 269 16.56 0.89 -8.54
N ALA A 270 17.24 0.84 -9.68
CA ALA A 270 18.56 1.42 -9.87
C ALA A 270 18.85 1.61 -11.36
N VAL A 271 19.86 2.37 -11.66
CA VAL A 271 20.40 2.54 -13.01
C VAL A 271 21.83 2.06 -13.01
N ARG A 272 22.18 1.24 -14.01
CA ARG A 272 23.55 0.87 -14.31
C ARG A 272 24.13 1.85 -15.30
N ASP A 273 25.19 2.53 -14.92
CA ASP A 273 25.99 3.34 -15.83
C ASP A 273 27.04 2.47 -16.52
N ASN A 274 27.55 2.95 -17.64
CA ASN A 274 28.66 2.31 -18.39
C ASN A 274 28.36 0.86 -18.83
N VAL A 275 27.15 0.59 -19.28
CA VAL A 275 26.74 -0.69 -19.83
C VAL A 275 26.73 -0.61 -21.35
N PHE A 276 27.27 -1.65 -22.01
CA PHE A 276 27.31 -1.74 -23.46
C PHE A 276 26.29 -2.77 -23.93
N ALA A 277 25.32 -2.34 -24.73
CA ALA A 277 24.34 -3.22 -25.36
C ALA A 277 24.91 -3.85 -26.62
N ILE A 278 25.08 -5.16 -26.63
CA ILE A 278 25.71 -5.91 -27.73
C ILE A 278 24.76 -6.98 -28.24
N PRO A 279 24.57 -7.10 -29.56
CA PRO A 279 23.74 -8.16 -30.13
C PRO A 279 24.16 -9.55 -29.62
N ARG A 280 23.17 -10.40 -29.36
CA ARG A 280 23.38 -11.75 -28.82
C ARG A 280 24.42 -12.54 -29.60
N ASP A 281 24.41 -12.43 -30.92
CA ASP A 281 25.28 -13.17 -31.83
C ASP A 281 26.74 -12.70 -31.84
N ALA A 282 27.03 -11.54 -31.24
CA ALA A 282 28.36 -10.99 -31.11
C ALA A 282 29.11 -11.49 -29.86
N VAL A 283 28.40 -12.07 -28.89
CA VAL A 283 28.98 -12.59 -27.64
C VAL A 283 29.20 -14.10 -27.75
N ILE A 284 30.45 -14.50 -27.67
CA ILE A 284 30.87 -15.91 -27.68
C ILE A 284 30.95 -16.37 -26.22
N ARG A 285 30.18 -17.39 -25.90
CA ARG A 285 30.21 -18.02 -24.56
C ARG A 285 30.92 -19.35 -24.62
N THR A 286 31.89 -19.51 -23.74
CA THR A 286 32.66 -20.77 -23.56
C THR A 286 32.56 -21.20 -22.10
N ALA A 287 33.06 -22.39 -21.79
CA ALA A 287 33.18 -22.86 -20.39
C ALA A 287 34.05 -21.94 -19.51
N GLN A 288 34.90 -21.12 -20.12
CA GLN A 288 35.81 -20.18 -19.46
C GLN A 288 35.24 -18.78 -19.28
N GLY A 289 34.06 -18.49 -19.83
CA GLY A 289 33.38 -17.18 -19.74
C GLY A 289 32.84 -16.65 -21.07
N ALA A 290 32.52 -15.38 -21.09
CA ALA A 290 32.04 -14.68 -22.28
C ALA A 290 33.18 -13.83 -22.89
N SER A 291 33.26 -13.79 -24.22
CA SER A 291 34.20 -12.94 -24.95
C SER A 291 33.55 -12.31 -26.20
N VAL A 292 34.11 -11.20 -26.63
CA VAL A 292 33.73 -10.53 -27.88
C VAL A 292 34.97 -10.27 -28.72
N PHE A 293 34.78 -10.17 -30.06
CA PHE A 293 35.86 -9.73 -30.94
C PHE A 293 35.78 -8.21 -31.12
N VAL A 294 36.86 -7.53 -30.67
CA VAL A 294 37.04 -6.09 -30.88
C VAL A 294 37.95 -5.87 -32.08
N VAL A 295 37.59 -4.95 -32.96
CA VAL A 295 38.39 -4.61 -34.14
C VAL A 295 39.33 -3.47 -33.80
N GLY A 296 40.61 -3.76 -33.77
CA GLY A 296 41.69 -2.82 -33.52
C GLY A 296 41.87 -1.78 -34.65
N PRO A 297 42.79 -0.78 -34.47
CA PRO A 297 43.03 0.29 -35.45
C PRO A 297 43.42 -0.21 -36.83
N GLU A 298 44.18 -1.29 -36.93
CA GLU A 298 44.65 -1.90 -38.17
C GLU A 298 43.69 -2.94 -38.76
N GLY A 299 42.46 -3.06 -38.25
CA GLY A 299 41.49 -4.07 -38.65
C GLY A 299 41.80 -5.50 -38.14
N VAL A 300 42.68 -5.64 -37.14
CA VAL A 300 43.00 -6.91 -36.52
C VAL A 300 42.00 -7.21 -35.41
N LEU A 301 41.49 -8.45 -35.38
CA LEU A 301 40.56 -8.92 -34.35
C LEU A 301 41.31 -9.31 -33.07
N GLU A 302 40.86 -8.73 -31.97
CA GLU A 302 41.29 -9.08 -30.62
C GLU A 302 40.09 -9.74 -29.87
N ALA A 303 40.31 -10.97 -29.36
CA ALA A 303 39.32 -11.57 -28.46
C ALA A 303 39.47 -10.96 -27.06
N ARG A 304 38.45 -10.24 -26.62
CA ARG A 304 38.45 -9.58 -25.32
C ARG A 304 37.46 -10.26 -24.38
N PRO A 305 37.88 -10.71 -23.21
CA PRO A 305 36.97 -11.25 -22.23
C PRO A 305 36.05 -10.14 -21.73
N VAL A 306 34.75 -10.45 -21.59
CA VAL A 306 33.73 -9.53 -21.16
C VAL A 306 32.83 -10.17 -20.12
N ARG A 307 32.25 -9.34 -19.25
CA ARG A 307 31.23 -9.77 -18.33
C ARG A 307 29.84 -9.44 -18.90
N ALA A 308 29.18 -10.47 -19.42
CA ALA A 308 27.85 -10.37 -20.02
C ALA A 308 26.86 -11.19 -19.17
N ASP A 309 26.32 -10.56 -18.14
CA ASP A 309 25.52 -11.23 -17.09
C ASP A 309 24.03 -11.20 -17.37
N THR A 310 23.54 -10.24 -18.16
CA THR A 310 22.10 -10.01 -18.36
C THR A 310 21.78 -9.92 -19.84
N LEU A 311 20.77 -10.66 -20.28
CA LEU A 311 20.19 -10.56 -21.61
C LEU A 311 18.96 -9.65 -21.54
N ASN A 312 18.95 -8.57 -22.30
CA ASN A 312 17.82 -7.67 -22.45
C ASN A 312 17.28 -7.76 -23.89
N GLY A 313 16.19 -8.49 -24.07
CA GLY A 313 15.64 -8.77 -25.39
C GLY A 313 16.64 -9.57 -26.27
N ARG A 314 17.14 -8.94 -27.33
CA ARG A 314 18.12 -9.51 -28.28
C ARG A 314 19.57 -9.07 -28.02
N GLU A 315 19.83 -8.29 -26.98
CA GLU A 315 21.14 -7.72 -26.69
C GLU A 315 21.65 -8.19 -25.32
N TRP A 316 22.92 -8.56 -25.25
CA TRP A 316 23.63 -8.75 -24.00
C TRP A 316 24.08 -7.42 -23.40
N LEU A 317 23.85 -7.24 -22.13
CA LEU A 317 24.35 -6.11 -21.37
C LEU A 317 25.72 -6.46 -20.82
N VAL A 318 26.74 -5.79 -21.35
CA VAL A 318 28.14 -5.98 -20.96
C VAL A 318 28.55 -4.87 -20.02
N SER A 319 28.97 -5.23 -18.80
CA SER A 319 29.38 -4.30 -17.76
C SER A 319 30.90 -4.09 -17.66
N GLU A 320 31.67 -5.05 -18.12
CA GLU A 320 33.14 -5.01 -18.01
C GLU A 320 33.81 -5.56 -19.29
N GLY A 321 34.98 -5.03 -19.62
CA GLY A 321 35.80 -5.53 -20.74
C GLY A 321 35.74 -4.67 -22.01
N LEU A 322 34.82 -3.70 -22.09
CA LEU A 322 34.68 -2.78 -23.23
C LEU A 322 34.90 -1.33 -22.81
N ARG A 323 35.25 -0.50 -23.80
CA ARG A 323 35.41 0.95 -23.66
C ARG A 323 34.49 1.66 -24.65
N ASP A 324 34.14 2.89 -24.30
CA ASP A 324 33.35 3.72 -25.21
C ASP A 324 34.10 3.94 -26.52
N GLY A 325 33.40 3.72 -27.64
CA GLY A 325 33.99 3.81 -28.98
C GLY A 325 34.62 2.51 -29.51
N ASP A 326 34.73 1.44 -28.73
CA ASP A 326 35.20 0.13 -29.22
C ASP A 326 34.31 -0.33 -30.40
N ARG A 327 34.93 -1.01 -31.37
CA ARG A 327 34.23 -1.58 -32.52
C ARG A 327 34.14 -3.08 -32.37
N VAL A 328 32.94 -3.57 -32.11
CA VAL A 328 32.70 -5.02 -31.91
C VAL A 328 32.20 -5.66 -33.20
N ALA A 329 32.74 -6.81 -33.54
CA ALA A 329 32.28 -7.63 -34.66
C ALA A 329 30.93 -8.26 -34.33
N VAL A 330 29.91 -8.03 -35.16
CA VAL A 330 28.53 -8.50 -34.92
C VAL A 330 28.04 -9.57 -35.89
N SER A 331 28.88 -9.99 -36.84
CA SER A 331 28.53 -11.05 -37.79
C SER A 331 29.63 -12.08 -37.91
N HIS A 332 29.28 -13.32 -38.28
CA HIS A 332 30.20 -14.46 -38.55
C HIS A 332 31.11 -14.82 -37.37
N THR A 333 30.73 -14.48 -36.14
CA THR A 333 31.54 -14.60 -34.93
C THR A 333 32.07 -16.01 -34.73
N MET A 334 31.36 -17.06 -35.15
CA MET A 334 31.77 -18.47 -35.03
C MET A 334 32.98 -18.84 -35.92
N SER A 335 33.22 -18.10 -37.01
CA SER A 335 34.34 -18.34 -37.93
C SER A 335 35.54 -17.43 -37.69
N LEU A 336 35.41 -16.44 -36.79
CA LEU A 336 36.49 -15.51 -36.48
C LEU A 336 37.49 -16.11 -35.50
N ARG A 337 38.76 -15.73 -35.70
CA ARG A 337 39.86 -16.10 -34.78
C ARG A 337 40.64 -14.86 -34.38
N PRO A 338 41.25 -14.85 -33.18
CA PRO A 338 42.12 -13.76 -32.78
C PRO A 338 43.26 -13.59 -33.80
N GLY A 339 43.65 -12.34 -34.11
CA GLY A 339 44.71 -12.02 -35.03
C GLY A 339 44.30 -11.97 -36.51
N MET A 340 43.03 -12.31 -36.89
CA MET A 340 42.57 -12.18 -38.28
C MET A 340 42.39 -10.70 -38.67
N LYS A 341 42.83 -10.31 -39.84
CA LYS A 341 42.52 -9.01 -40.46
C LYS A 341 41.18 -9.10 -41.17
N VAL A 342 40.28 -8.17 -40.82
CA VAL A 342 38.94 -8.09 -41.38
C VAL A 342 38.73 -6.76 -42.10
N ARG A 343 38.03 -6.79 -43.27
CA ARG A 343 37.58 -5.59 -43.91
C ARG A 343 36.27 -5.12 -43.24
N SER A 344 36.20 -3.83 -43.03
CA SER A 344 35.05 -3.19 -42.43
C SER A 344 33.96 -2.98 -43.46
N ALA A 345 32.86 -3.72 -43.37
CA ALA A 345 31.60 -3.32 -43.97
C ALA A 345 30.81 -2.47 -42.97
N ALA A 346 30.24 -1.36 -43.39
CA ALA A 346 29.34 -0.56 -42.54
C ALA A 346 28.06 -1.36 -42.28
N ALA A 347 27.63 -1.44 -41.04
CA ALA A 347 26.40 -2.11 -40.66
C ALA A 347 25.22 -1.45 -41.41
N ARG A 348 24.44 -2.24 -42.17
CA ARG A 348 23.14 -1.80 -42.66
C ARG A 348 22.22 -1.61 -41.44
N PRO A 349 21.55 -0.46 -41.29
CA PRO A 349 20.54 -0.31 -40.29
C PRO A 349 19.43 -1.34 -40.54
N GLN A 350 19.19 -2.24 -39.60
CA GLN A 350 18.00 -3.08 -39.66
C GLN A 350 16.78 -2.20 -39.44
N PRO A 351 15.72 -2.36 -40.29
CA PRO A 351 14.48 -1.63 -40.06
C PRO A 351 13.87 -2.05 -38.75
N HIS A 352 13.50 -1.07 -37.93
CA HIS A 352 12.67 -1.27 -36.75
C HIS A 352 11.38 -1.95 -37.21
N ALA A 353 11.22 -3.23 -36.93
CA ALA A 353 9.92 -3.88 -37.00
C ALA A 353 9.12 -3.36 -35.79
N GLN A 354 8.21 -2.45 -36.10
CA GLN A 354 7.05 -2.19 -35.25
C GLN A 354 6.21 -3.48 -35.22
N GLN A 355 6.05 -4.07 -34.06
CA GLN A 355 4.87 -4.81 -33.66
C GLN A 355 4.88 -4.91 -32.12
#